data_f8c2a34faf60b46d4866c0dc375dfae8
#
_entry.id   f8c2a34faf60b46d4866c0dc375dfae8
#
_cell.length_a   1.000
_cell.length_b   1.000
_cell.length_c   1.000
_cell.angle_alpha   90.00
_cell.angle_beta   90.00
_cell.angle_gamma   90.00
#
_symmetry.space_group_name_H-M   'P 1'
#
loop_
_entity.id
_entity.type
_entity.pdbx_description
1 polymer ?
#
loop_
_entity_poly.entity_id
_entity_poly.type
_entity_poly.pdbx_seq_one_letter_code
_entity_poly.pdbx_strand_id
1 'polypeptide(L)'
;MTIQCISPIDGSVYAERETLSRTEADAAVARAKSAQPAWAARPLVERIKLVQAGVAAIGAMNDEIVLEIAHQMGRPVRYGGEFGGFNERASYMAEIA
;
A
#
# COMPACT_ATOMS: atom_id res chain seq x y z
N MET A 1 -21.88 -0.34 2.55
CA MET A 1 -21.83 -0.44 1.06
C MET A 1 -20.56 -1.18 0.69
N THR A 2 -20.68 -2.17 -0.16
CA THR A 2 -19.56 -3.00 -0.62
C THR A 2 -19.09 -2.53 -1.98
N ILE A 3 -17.77 -2.44 -2.17
CA ILE A 3 -17.14 -2.25 -3.49
C ILE A 3 -16.57 -3.59 -3.96
N GLN A 4 -16.68 -3.83 -5.26
CA GLN A 4 -16.18 -5.04 -5.90
C GLN A 4 -15.06 -4.71 -6.89
N CYS A 5 -14.02 -5.52 -6.88
CA CYS A 5 -13.02 -5.54 -7.92
C CYS A 5 -13.38 -6.65 -8.91
N ILE A 6 -13.72 -6.25 -10.13
CA ILE A 6 -14.06 -7.20 -11.21
C ILE A 6 -12.79 -7.47 -12.01
N SER A 7 -12.42 -8.75 -12.12
CA SER A 7 -11.25 -9.13 -12.90
C SER A 7 -11.50 -8.89 -14.40
N PRO A 8 -10.63 -8.17 -15.09
CA PRO A 8 -10.74 -8.01 -16.54
C PRO A 8 -10.33 -9.27 -17.30
N ILE A 9 -9.81 -10.31 -16.63
CA ILE A 9 -9.39 -11.56 -17.25
C ILE A 9 -10.61 -12.39 -17.64
N ASP A 10 -11.59 -12.49 -16.74
CA ASP A 10 -12.74 -13.40 -16.90
C ASP A 10 -14.09 -12.79 -16.47
N GLY A 11 -14.09 -11.55 -15.98
CA GLY A 11 -15.30 -10.86 -15.51
C GLY A 11 -15.78 -11.32 -14.13
N SER A 12 -15.03 -12.15 -13.43
CA SER A 12 -15.39 -12.59 -12.08
C SER A 12 -15.18 -11.50 -11.03
N VAL A 13 -15.90 -11.59 -9.91
CA VAL A 13 -15.63 -10.79 -8.73
C VAL A 13 -14.38 -11.35 -8.05
N TYR A 14 -13.26 -10.64 -8.20
CA TYR A 14 -11.98 -11.06 -7.64
C TYR A 14 -11.86 -10.76 -6.15
N ALA A 15 -12.33 -9.60 -5.74
CA ALA A 15 -12.30 -9.18 -4.33
C ALA A 15 -13.47 -8.26 -4.00
N GLU A 16 -13.90 -8.32 -2.75
CA GLU A 16 -14.92 -7.42 -2.19
C GLU A 16 -14.39 -6.76 -0.94
N ARG A 17 -14.78 -5.50 -0.71
CA ARG A 17 -14.44 -4.74 0.50
C ARG A 17 -15.62 -3.89 0.93
N GLU A 18 -15.91 -3.94 2.23
CA GLU A 18 -16.85 -3.00 2.83
C GLU A 18 -16.27 -1.60 2.86
N THR A 19 -17.07 -0.62 2.49
CA THR A 19 -16.68 0.78 2.64
C THR A 19 -16.94 1.27 4.06
N LEU A 20 -16.11 2.16 4.54
CA LEU A 20 -16.34 2.82 5.81
C LEU A 20 -17.55 3.76 5.73
N SER A 21 -18.33 3.81 6.77
CA SER A 21 -19.29 4.88 6.98
C SER A 21 -18.56 6.21 7.21
N ARG A 22 -19.27 7.33 7.08
CA ARG A 22 -18.71 8.65 7.35
C ARG A 22 -18.09 8.73 8.75
N THR A 23 -18.81 8.21 9.76
CA THR A 23 -18.35 8.19 11.15
C THR A 23 -17.07 7.38 11.34
N GLU A 24 -16.98 6.21 10.70
CA GLU A 24 -15.77 5.36 10.76
C GLU A 24 -14.58 6.03 10.06
N ALA A 25 -14.82 6.68 8.93
CA ALA A 25 -13.79 7.43 8.23
C ALA A 25 -13.26 8.60 9.08
N ASP A 26 -14.15 9.39 9.67
CA ASP A 26 -13.79 10.49 10.57
C ASP A 26 -13.01 9.98 11.80
N ALA A 27 -13.42 8.84 12.37
CA ALA A 27 -12.70 8.19 13.47
C ALA A 27 -11.30 7.70 13.05
N ALA A 28 -11.15 7.16 11.83
CA ALA A 28 -9.85 6.74 11.31
C ALA A 28 -8.89 7.93 11.16
N VAL A 29 -9.38 9.06 10.62
CA VAL A 29 -8.60 10.30 10.52
C VAL A 29 -8.22 10.84 11.90
N ALA A 30 -9.14 10.81 12.86
CA ALA A 30 -8.86 11.24 14.24
C ALA A 30 -7.77 10.38 14.89
N ARG A 31 -7.78 9.05 14.70
CA ARG A 31 -6.71 8.16 15.19
C ARG A 31 -5.36 8.48 14.55
N ALA A 32 -5.33 8.69 13.24
CA ALA A 32 -4.10 9.05 12.53
C ALA A 32 -3.53 10.39 13.03
N LYS A 33 -4.40 11.40 13.22
CA LYS A 33 -4.01 12.70 13.76
C LYS A 33 -3.48 12.60 15.20
N SER A 34 -4.08 11.75 16.02
CA SER A 34 -3.62 11.48 17.40
C SER A 34 -2.25 10.80 17.45
N ALA A 35 -1.96 9.91 16.50
CA ALA A 35 -0.67 9.20 16.42
C ALA A 35 0.47 10.08 15.88
N GLN A 36 0.17 11.08 15.07
CA GLN A 36 1.15 11.91 14.38
C GLN A 36 2.19 12.58 15.29
N PRO A 37 1.85 13.19 16.44
CA PRO A 37 2.85 13.85 17.28
C PRO A 37 3.93 12.90 17.79
N ALA A 38 3.56 11.71 18.22
CA ALA A 38 4.51 10.69 18.68
C ALA A 38 5.43 10.21 17.55
N TRP A 39 4.89 10.02 16.34
CA TRP A 39 5.68 9.70 15.16
C TRP A 39 6.64 10.83 14.80
N ALA A 40 6.18 12.07 14.76
CA ALA A 40 6.98 13.24 14.42
C ALA A 40 8.13 13.51 15.42
N ALA A 41 7.93 13.15 16.69
CA ALA A 41 8.94 13.29 17.73
C ALA A 41 10.08 12.27 17.65
N ARG A 42 9.92 11.19 16.86
CA ARG A 42 10.99 10.20 16.67
C ARG A 42 12.14 10.79 15.88
N PRO A 43 13.40 10.43 16.19
CA PRO A 43 14.54 10.81 15.36
C PRO A 43 14.34 10.42 13.90
N LEU A 44 14.74 11.29 12.97
CA LEU A 44 14.56 11.06 11.53
C LEU A 44 15.17 9.73 11.08
N VAL A 45 16.35 9.40 11.57
CA VAL A 45 17.04 8.15 11.23
C VAL A 45 16.24 6.91 11.62
N GLU A 46 15.49 6.96 12.73
CA GLU A 46 14.61 5.84 13.14
C GLU A 46 13.39 5.74 12.24
N ARG A 47 12.80 6.87 11.86
CA ARG A 47 11.66 6.90 10.94
C ARG A 47 12.06 6.33 9.57
N ILE A 48 13.22 6.72 9.05
CA ILE A 48 13.79 6.19 7.80
C ILE A 48 13.95 4.67 7.89
N LYS A 49 14.58 4.16 8.96
CA LYS A 49 14.76 2.71 9.15
C LYS A 49 13.44 1.94 9.18
N LEU A 50 12.41 2.48 9.84
CA LEU A 50 11.09 1.85 9.89
C LEU A 50 10.41 1.83 8.50
N VAL A 51 10.52 2.92 7.75
CA VAL A 51 10.00 2.96 6.37
C VAL A 51 10.74 1.97 5.48
N GLN A 52 12.06 1.92 5.55
CA GLN A 52 12.88 0.98 4.78
C GLN A 52 12.54 -0.49 5.10
N ALA A 53 12.31 -0.81 6.39
CA ALA A 53 11.88 -2.14 6.79
C ALA A 53 10.49 -2.49 6.20
N GLY A 54 9.55 -1.55 6.19
CA GLY A 54 8.25 -1.72 5.54
C GLY A 54 8.37 -1.94 4.03
N VAL A 55 9.22 -1.17 3.35
CA VAL A 55 9.49 -1.34 1.92
C VAL A 55 10.09 -2.72 1.63
N ALA A 56 11.04 -3.19 2.43
CA ALA A 56 11.62 -4.52 2.29
C ALA A 56 10.58 -5.64 2.49
N ALA A 57 9.67 -5.48 3.45
CA ALA A 57 8.58 -6.42 3.67
C ALA A 57 7.62 -6.50 2.47
N ILE A 58 7.29 -5.36 1.85
CA ILE A 58 6.50 -5.33 0.61
C ILE A 58 7.27 -6.01 -0.53
N GLY A 59 8.57 -5.79 -0.63
CA GLY A 59 9.42 -6.46 -1.63
C GLY A 59 9.42 -7.98 -1.51
N ALA A 60 9.38 -8.51 -0.30
CA ALA A 60 9.27 -9.95 -0.05
C ALA A 60 7.95 -10.56 -0.55
N MET A 61 6.91 -9.74 -0.72
CA MET A 61 5.59 -10.14 -1.23
C MET A 61 5.44 -9.91 -2.75
N ASN A 62 6.51 -9.51 -3.45
CA ASN A 62 6.41 -9.09 -4.85
C ASN A 62 5.73 -10.13 -5.76
N ASP A 63 6.04 -11.39 -5.60
CA ASP A 63 5.46 -12.45 -6.45
C ASP A 63 3.94 -12.57 -6.26
N GLU A 64 3.45 -12.43 -5.03
CA GLU A 64 2.01 -12.37 -4.75
C GLU A 64 1.39 -11.11 -5.34
N ILE A 65 2.04 -9.97 -5.18
CA ILE A 65 1.56 -8.67 -5.69
C ILE A 65 1.45 -8.69 -7.22
N VAL A 66 2.38 -9.33 -7.93
CA VAL A 66 2.33 -9.49 -9.39
C VAL A 66 1.06 -10.21 -9.82
N LEU A 67 0.70 -11.30 -9.15
CA LEU A 67 -0.52 -12.06 -9.43
C LEU A 67 -1.78 -11.26 -9.07
N GLU A 68 -1.79 -10.58 -7.93
CA GLU A 68 -2.88 -9.70 -7.51
C GLU A 68 -3.17 -8.60 -8.55
N ILE A 69 -2.12 -7.93 -9.04
CA ILE A 69 -2.24 -6.88 -10.05
C ILE A 69 -2.77 -7.45 -11.37
N ALA A 70 -2.32 -8.65 -11.77
CA ALA A 70 -2.82 -9.31 -12.98
C ALA A 70 -4.33 -9.58 -12.89
N HIS A 71 -4.82 -10.08 -11.75
CA HIS A 71 -6.23 -10.34 -11.54
C HIS A 71 -7.08 -9.07 -11.39
N GLN A 72 -6.55 -8.05 -10.70
CA GLN A 72 -7.30 -6.84 -10.40
C GLN A 72 -7.39 -5.86 -11.58
N MET A 73 -6.36 -5.77 -12.41
CA MET A 73 -6.30 -4.79 -13.49
C MET A 73 -5.83 -5.33 -14.84
N GLY A 74 -5.57 -6.62 -14.96
CA GLY A 74 -5.19 -7.26 -16.21
C GLY A 74 -3.75 -6.99 -16.64
N ARG A 75 -2.86 -6.53 -15.75
CA ARG A 75 -1.46 -6.34 -16.10
C ARG A 75 -0.78 -7.67 -16.38
N PRO A 76 -0.15 -7.88 -17.55
CA PRO A 76 0.54 -9.13 -17.85
C PRO A 76 1.66 -9.43 -16.86
N VAL A 77 1.68 -10.64 -16.31
CA VAL A 77 2.69 -11.10 -15.33
C VAL A 77 4.13 -10.89 -15.80
N ARG A 78 4.37 -10.99 -17.11
CA ARG A 78 5.70 -10.77 -17.71
C ARG A 78 6.30 -9.39 -17.46
N TYR A 79 5.47 -8.40 -17.15
CA TYR A 79 5.95 -7.04 -16.83
C TYR A 79 6.28 -6.86 -15.34
N GLY A 80 6.06 -7.90 -14.53
CA GLY A 80 6.26 -7.82 -13.09
C GLY A 80 5.26 -6.92 -12.38
N GLY A 81 5.56 -6.63 -11.13
CA GLY A 81 4.75 -5.75 -10.27
C GLY A 81 5.25 -4.31 -10.29
N GLU A 82 4.65 -3.51 -9.41
CA GLU A 82 4.98 -2.09 -9.22
C GLU A 82 6.12 -1.88 -8.22
N PHE A 83 6.68 -2.95 -7.64
CA PHE A 83 7.67 -2.84 -6.56
C PHE A 83 8.91 -2.04 -6.95
N GLY A 84 9.41 -2.20 -8.18
CA GLY A 84 10.59 -1.45 -8.66
C GLY A 84 10.41 0.07 -8.54
N GLY A 85 9.34 0.61 -9.09
CA GLY A 85 9.02 2.04 -9.01
C GLY A 85 8.68 2.49 -7.59
N PHE A 86 7.99 1.66 -6.82
CA PHE A 86 7.70 1.92 -5.41
C PHE A 86 8.99 2.02 -4.58
N ASN A 87 9.90 1.06 -4.73
CA ASN A 87 11.18 1.04 -4.01
C ASN A 87 12.07 2.22 -4.38
N GLU A 88 12.17 2.54 -5.67
CA GLU A 88 12.91 3.71 -6.16
C GLU A 88 12.40 5.00 -5.52
N ARG A 89 11.08 5.21 -5.54
CA ARG A 89 10.45 6.39 -4.96
C ARG A 89 10.66 6.46 -3.45
N ALA A 90 10.47 5.36 -2.73
CA ALA A 90 10.66 5.31 -1.28
C ALA A 90 12.13 5.57 -0.88
N SER A 91 13.08 5.02 -1.64
CA SER A 91 14.52 5.24 -1.41
C SER A 91 14.89 6.70 -1.63
N TYR A 92 14.42 7.31 -2.72
CA TYR A 92 14.63 8.72 -2.99
C TYR A 92 14.07 9.63 -1.88
N MET A 93 12.84 9.36 -1.44
CA MET A 93 12.22 10.15 -0.36
C MET A 93 12.97 10.02 0.97
N ALA A 94 13.56 8.85 1.24
CA ALA A 94 14.40 8.65 2.43
C ALA A 94 15.76 9.38 2.31
N GLU A 95 16.30 9.50 1.09
CA GLU A 95 17.57 10.18 0.82
C GLU A 95 17.49 11.70 0.99
N ILE A 96 16.35 12.28 0.57
CA ILE A 96 16.15 13.74 0.62
C ILE A 96 15.52 14.25 1.93
N ALA A 97 15.16 13.35 2.84
CA ALA A 97 14.57 13.71 4.14
C ALA A 97 15.69 14.17 5.11
#